data_d5938de2576a95ea47f76d6642a7b377
#
_entry.id   d5938de2576a95ea47f76d6642a7b377
#
_cell.length_a   1.000
_cell.length_b   1.000
_cell.length_c   1.000
_cell.angle_alpha   90.00
_cell.angle_beta   90.00
_cell.angle_gamma   90.00
#
_symmetry.space_group_name_H-M   'P 1'
#
loop_
_entity.id
_entity.type
_entity.pdbx_description
1 polymer ?
#
loop_
_entity_poly.entity_id
_entity_poly.type
_entity_poly.pdbx_seq_one_letter_code
_entity_poly.pdbx_strand_id
1 'polypeptide(L)'
;WHERDISHSSVERILTPDITIATDFMLARLNNLLKNLKIYPKNMERNLNLLGGLYNSQNIMLKLIEKGFQRDLAYKIVQDCAMKSWNENSKFNENLIMNKQLNDKLSKKDINKIIDERNDLKKIDWIYKNKIK
;
A
#
# COMPACT_ATOMS: atom_id res chain seq x y z
N TRP A 1 -29.32 -20.77 -32.49
CA TRP A 1 -29.01 -20.77 -31.06
C TRP A 1 -27.56 -21.11 -30.74
N HIS A 2 -26.80 -21.63 -31.66
CA HIS A 2 -25.42 -22.04 -31.40
C HIS A 2 -24.44 -20.85 -31.28
N GLU A 3 -24.63 -19.84 -32.10
CA GLU A 3 -23.64 -18.75 -32.20
C GLU A 3 -24.21 -17.38 -31.87
N ARG A 4 -25.52 -17.20 -32.07
CA ARG A 4 -26.18 -15.92 -31.86
C ARG A 4 -27.70 -16.08 -31.73
N ASP A 5 -28.28 -15.39 -30.76
CA ASP A 5 -29.72 -15.22 -30.64
C ASP A 5 -30.16 -13.95 -31.36
N ILE A 6 -30.93 -14.08 -32.43
CA ILE A 6 -31.44 -12.95 -33.24
C ILE A 6 -32.37 -12.06 -32.41
N SER A 7 -33.00 -12.58 -31.37
CA SER A 7 -33.86 -11.78 -30.47
C SER A 7 -33.13 -10.63 -29.77
N HIS A 8 -31.83 -10.75 -29.60
CA HIS A 8 -31.00 -9.69 -28.97
C HIS A 8 -30.47 -8.64 -29.99
N SER A 9 -30.70 -8.81 -31.28
CA SER A 9 -30.19 -7.90 -32.32
C SER A 9 -30.61 -6.44 -32.14
N SER A 10 -31.82 -6.21 -31.70
CA SER A 10 -32.31 -4.84 -31.45
C SER A 10 -31.59 -4.17 -30.29
N VAL A 11 -31.33 -4.93 -29.22
CA VAL A 11 -30.61 -4.46 -28.04
C VAL A 11 -29.13 -4.20 -28.38
N GLU A 12 -28.49 -5.10 -29.12
CA GLU A 12 -27.09 -4.97 -29.55
C GLU A 12 -26.85 -3.72 -30.40
N ARG A 13 -27.80 -3.34 -31.26
CA ARG A 13 -27.71 -2.13 -32.07
C ARG A 13 -27.68 -0.83 -31.27
N ILE A 14 -28.29 -0.85 -30.08
CA ILE A 14 -28.29 0.29 -29.17
C ILE A 14 -27.11 0.22 -28.21
N LEU A 15 -26.91 -0.93 -27.56
CA LEU A 15 -25.90 -1.10 -26.52
C LEU A 15 -24.46 -0.90 -27.04
N THR A 16 -24.16 -1.47 -28.22
CA THR A 16 -22.78 -1.43 -28.73
C THR A 16 -22.30 -0.01 -29.03
N PRO A 17 -23.06 0.82 -29.77
CA PRO A 17 -22.70 2.22 -29.95
C PRO A 17 -22.62 3.01 -28.63
N ASP A 18 -23.60 2.84 -27.74
CA ASP A 18 -23.65 3.58 -26.49
C ASP A 18 -22.46 3.24 -25.57
N ILE A 19 -22.11 1.97 -25.46
CA ILE A 19 -20.94 1.54 -24.69
C ILE A 19 -19.65 2.08 -25.26
N THR A 20 -19.49 2.05 -26.58
CA THR A 20 -18.26 2.56 -27.22
C THR A 20 -18.13 4.07 -27.07
N ILE A 21 -19.20 4.82 -27.26
CA ILE A 21 -19.23 6.27 -27.06
C ILE A 21 -18.96 6.64 -25.60
N ALA A 22 -19.61 5.95 -24.66
CA ALA A 22 -19.39 6.16 -23.23
C ALA A 22 -17.95 5.85 -22.82
N THR A 23 -17.39 4.78 -23.36
CA THR A 23 -15.99 4.38 -23.10
C THR A 23 -15.00 5.43 -23.63
N ASP A 24 -15.18 5.89 -24.85
CA ASP A 24 -14.33 6.94 -25.43
C ASP A 24 -14.40 8.24 -24.60
N PHE A 25 -15.60 8.64 -24.24
CA PHE A 25 -15.80 9.79 -23.36
C PHE A 25 -15.09 9.64 -22.00
N MET A 26 -15.24 8.48 -21.35
CA MET A 26 -14.57 8.22 -20.08
C MET A 26 -13.05 8.25 -20.20
N LEU A 27 -12.49 7.63 -21.25
CA LEU A 27 -11.04 7.62 -21.50
C LEU A 27 -10.50 9.03 -21.79
N ALA A 28 -11.22 9.82 -22.58
CA ALA A 28 -10.85 11.22 -22.83
C ALA A 28 -10.85 12.05 -21.55
N ARG A 29 -11.87 11.87 -20.70
CA ARG A 29 -11.94 12.54 -19.38
C ARG A 29 -10.81 12.10 -18.46
N LEU A 30 -10.54 10.79 -18.36
CA LEU A 30 -9.46 10.24 -17.55
C LEU A 30 -8.10 10.78 -18.02
N ASN A 31 -7.84 10.78 -19.32
CA ASN A 31 -6.61 11.32 -19.88
C ASN A 31 -6.41 12.80 -19.50
N ASN A 32 -7.47 13.61 -19.62
CA ASN A 32 -7.41 15.01 -19.21
C ASN A 32 -7.16 15.18 -17.71
N LEU A 33 -7.79 14.36 -16.86
CA LEU A 33 -7.57 14.35 -15.42
C LEU A 33 -6.11 14.01 -15.08
N LEU A 34 -5.54 12.98 -15.70
CA LEU A 34 -4.16 12.56 -15.48
C LEU A 34 -3.15 13.61 -15.94
N LYS A 35 -3.39 14.25 -17.10
CA LYS A 35 -2.53 15.33 -17.59
C LYS A 35 -2.48 16.54 -16.67
N ASN A 36 -3.58 16.82 -15.99
CA ASN A 36 -3.70 17.98 -15.09
C ASN A 36 -3.52 17.62 -13.61
N LEU A 37 -3.11 16.38 -13.31
CA LEU A 37 -2.91 15.91 -11.95
C LEU A 37 -1.78 16.71 -11.28
N LYS A 38 -2.10 17.34 -10.15
CA LYS A 38 -1.12 18.05 -9.32
C LYS A 38 -0.68 17.15 -8.18
N ILE A 39 0.61 16.86 -8.12
CA ILE A 39 1.21 16.03 -7.09
C ILE A 39 1.91 16.93 -6.07
N TYR A 40 1.66 16.71 -4.79
CA TYR A 40 2.27 17.44 -3.67
C TYR A 40 3.12 16.50 -2.81
N PRO A 41 4.37 16.18 -3.23
CA PRO A 41 5.19 15.17 -2.56
C PRO A 41 5.38 15.42 -1.07
N LYS A 42 5.61 16.67 -0.67
CA LYS A 42 5.77 17.05 0.74
C LYS A 42 4.52 16.76 1.59
N ASN A 43 3.33 16.96 1.02
CA ASN A 43 2.09 16.65 1.72
C ASN A 43 1.88 15.14 1.80
N MET A 44 2.23 14.40 0.75
CA MET A 44 2.16 12.93 0.73
C MET A 44 3.07 12.35 1.81
N GLU A 45 4.33 12.80 1.87
CA GLU A 45 5.30 12.38 2.89
C GLU A 45 4.81 12.73 4.31
N ARG A 46 4.32 13.95 4.51
CA ARG A 46 3.74 14.35 5.81
C ARG A 46 2.58 13.45 6.21
N ASN A 47 1.66 13.15 5.30
CA ASN A 47 0.50 12.31 5.58
C ASN A 47 0.92 10.85 5.87
N LEU A 48 1.89 10.33 5.14
CA LEU A 48 2.44 9.00 5.38
C LEU A 48 3.05 8.88 6.78
N ASN A 49 3.71 9.94 7.23
CA ASN A 49 4.43 9.95 8.51
C ASN A 49 3.59 10.46 9.71
N LEU A 50 2.28 10.70 9.54
CA LEU A 50 1.42 11.22 10.61
C LEU A 50 1.49 10.39 11.89
N LEU A 51 1.50 9.07 11.78
CA LEU A 51 1.60 8.14 12.91
C LEU A 51 2.97 7.43 12.97
N GLY A 52 4.01 8.04 12.38
CA GLY A 52 5.39 7.59 12.50
C GLY A 52 5.63 6.14 12.09
N GLY A 53 5.09 5.73 10.94
CA GLY A 53 5.31 4.40 10.35
C GLY A 53 4.25 3.34 10.67
N LEU A 54 3.14 3.69 11.31
CA LEU A 54 2.09 2.73 11.70
C LEU A 54 1.52 1.94 10.50
N TYR A 55 1.45 2.55 9.31
CA TYR A 55 0.99 1.87 8.08
C TYR A 55 1.84 0.64 7.72
N ASN A 56 3.09 0.57 8.19
CA ASN A 56 4.02 -0.53 7.93
C ASN A 56 3.95 -1.65 9.00
N SER A 57 3.02 -1.60 9.93
CA SER A 57 2.91 -2.52 11.07
C SER A 57 2.86 -3.99 10.66
N GLN A 58 2.11 -4.33 9.61
CA GLN A 58 2.03 -5.71 9.11
C GLN A 58 3.37 -6.21 8.58
N ASN A 59 4.07 -5.40 7.79
CA ASN A 59 5.37 -5.77 7.25
C ASN A 59 6.41 -5.94 8.36
N ILE A 60 6.39 -5.06 9.36
CA ILE A 60 7.25 -5.18 10.54
C ILE A 60 6.97 -6.47 11.30
N MET A 61 5.71 -6.83 11.50
CA MET A 61 5.33 -8.11 12.13
C MET A 61 5.90 -9.31 11.35
N LEU A 62 5.77 -9.31 10.03
CA LEU A 62 6.32 -10.39 9.20
C LEU A 62 7.85 -10.47 9.30
N LYS A 63 8.54 -9.34 9.26
CA LYS A 63 10.00 -9.29 9.44
C LYS A 63 10.44 -9.78 10.83
N LEU A 64 9.66 -9.54 11.87
CA LEU A 64 9.93 -10.09 13.21
C LEU A 64 9.80 -11.61 13.21
N ILE A 65 8.78 -12.17 12.55
CA ILE A 65 8.61 -13.63 12.41
C ILE A 65 9.81 -14.23 11.65
N GLU A 66 10.26 -13.60 10.58
CA GLU A 66 11.46 -14.00 9.82
C GLU A 66 12.73 -14.00 10.70
N LYS A 67 12.77 -13.14 11.72
CA LYS A 67 13.85 -13.09 12.72
C LYS A 67 13.68 -14.07 13.88
N GLY A 68 12.72 -15.00 13.81
CA GLY A 68 12.51 -16.06 14.77
C GLY A 68 11.58 -15.73 15.96
N PHE A 69 10.83 -14.64 15.88
CA PHE A 69 9.76 -14.40 16.85
C PHE A 69 8.56 -15.28 16.57
N GLN A 70 7.95 -15.83 17.62
CA GLN A 70 6.66 -16.49 17.48
C GLN A 70 5.61 -15.49 17.01
N ARG A 71 4.68 -15.93 16.14
CA ARG A 71 3.68 -15.07 15.51
C ARG A 71 2.87 -14.28 16.54
N ASP A 72 2.40 -14.93 17.58
CA ASP A 72 1.56 -14.29 18.61
C ASP A 72 2.33 -13.22 19.37
N LEU A 73 3.61 -13.48 19.66
CA LEU A 73 4.49 -12.51 20.31
C LEU A 73 4.78 -11.33 19.40
N ALA A 74 5.10 -11.58 18.12
CA ALA A 74 5.33 -10.52 17.14
C ALA A 74 4.08 -9.63 16.94
N TYR A 75 2.91 -10.26 16.85
CA TYR A 75 1.63 -9.54 16.77
C TYR A 75 1.41 -8.67 18.01
N LYS A 76 1.56 -9.23 19.21
CA LYS A 76 1.36 -8.51 20.48
C LYS A 76 2.30 -7.30 20.58
N ILE A 77 3.58 -7.47 20.29
CA ILE A 77 4.56 -6.38 20.33
C ILE A 77 4.15 -5.25 19.40
N VAL A 78 3.81 -5.58 18.15
CA VAL A 78 3.40 -4.59 17.14
C VAL A 78 2.10 -3.90 17.53
N GLN A 79 1.12 -4.66 18.04
CA GLN A 79 -0.15 -4.14 18.51
C GLN A 79 0.03 -3.18 19.69
N ASP A 80 0.81 -3.56 20.70
CA ASP A 80 1.05 -2.72 21.89
C ASP A 80 1.74 -1.40 21.50
N CYS A 81 2.73 -1.46 20.59
CA CYS A 81 3.38 -0.26 20.06
C CYS A 81 2.42 0.61 19.24
N ALA A 82 1.53 -0.01 18.45
CA ALA A 82 0.53 0.69 17.66
C ALA A 82 -0.51 1.40 18.53
N MET A 83 -1.05 0.70 19.52
CA MET A 83 -2.00 1.26 20.48
C MET A 83 -1.40 2.39 21.31
N LYS A 84 -0.13 2.25 21.71
CA LYS A 84 0.59 3.32 22.38
C LYS A 84 0.71 4.55 21.49
N SER A 85 1.07 4.38 20.22
CA SER A 85 1.17 5.47 19.25
C SER A 85 -0.15 6.19 19.07
N TRP A 86 -1.24 5.44 19.01
CA TRP A 86 -2.58 5.99 18.86
C TRP A 86 -3.04 6.78 20.09
N ASN A 87 -2.85 6.21 21.28
CA ASN A 87 -3.34 6.81 22.52
C ASN A 87 -2.49 8.00 22.97
N GLU A 88 -1.18 7.94 22.78
CA GLU A 88 -0.23 8.96 23.25
C GLU A 88 0.21 9.93 22.14
N ASN A 89 -0.32 9.79 20.93
CA ASN A 89 0.10 10.56 19.74
C ASN A 89 1.62 10.54 19.53
N SER A 90 2.24 9.38 19.82
CA SER A 90 3.67 9.14 19.68
C SER A 90 3.98 8.40 18.40
N LYS A 91 5.22 8.49 17.90
CA LYS A 91 5.59 7.82 16.66
C LYS A 91 5.77 6.31 16.86
N PHE A 92 5.13 5.52 16.01
CA PHE A 92 5.15 4.06 16.07
C PHE A 92 6.58 3.48 15.99
N ASN A 93 7.41 3.99 15.11
CA ASN A 93 8.80 3.55 14.97
C ASN A 93 9.63 3.82 16.24
N GLU A 94 9.40 4.94 16.93
CA GLU A 94 10.06 5.24 18.19
C GLU A 94 9.64 4.27 19.29
N ASN A 95 8.34 3.93 19.36
CA ASN A 95 7.82 2.95 20.31
C ASN A 95 8.41 1.55 20.08
N LEU A 96 8.62 1.15 18.82
CA LEU A 96 9.30 -0.11 18.48
C LEU A 96 10.77 -0.11 18.95
N ILE A 97 11.50 0.96 18.69
CA ILE A 97 12.92 1.09 19.09
C ILE A 97 13.06 1.05 20.64
N MET A 98 12.09 1.56 21.36
CA MET A 98 12.08 1.58 22.83
C MET A 98 11.51 0.30 23.45
N ASN A 99 10.97 -0.61 22.66
CA ASN A 99 10.35 -1.84 23.17
C ASN A 99 11.42 -2.80 23.74
N LYS A 100 11.30 -3.15 25.02
CA LYS A 100 12.26 -4.01 25.72
C LYS A 100 12.36 -5.39 25.12
N GLN A 101 11.24 -6.02 24.79
CA GLN A 101 11.20 -7.38 24.22
C GLN A 101 11.89 -7.46 22.85
N LEU A 102 11.87 -6.38 22.07
CA LEU A 102 12.63 -6.30 20.83
C LEU A 102 14.12 -6.11 21.11
N ASN A 103 14.46 -5.22 22.03
CA ASN A 103 15.86 -4.92 22.34
C ASN A 103 16.60 -6.10 23.02
N ASP A 104 15.88 -7.01 23.69
CA ASP A 104 16.47 -8.23 24.27
C ASP A 104 16.92 -9.24 23.20
N LYS A 105 16.32 -9.21 22.01
CA LYS A 105 16.58 -10.17 20.93
C LYS A 105 17.24 -9.57 19.69
N LEU A 106 17.07 -8.29 19.46
CA LEU A 106 17.55 -7.60 18.26
C LEU A 106 18.39 -6.39 18.60
N SER A 107 19.43 -6.16 17.82
CA SER A 107 20.21 -4.93 17.92
C SER A 107 19.40 -3.73 17.37
N LYS A 108 19.71 -2.52 17.86
CA LYS A 108 19.09 -1.30 17.31
C LYS A 108 19.28 -1.15 15.79
N LYS A 109 20.42 -1.65 15.26
CA LYS A 109 20.68 -1.67 13.82
C LYS A 109 19.70 -2.58 13.07
N ASP A 110 19.37 -3.74 13.64
CA ASP A 110 18.43 -4.69 13.04
C ASP A 110 17.00 -4.13 13.08
N ILE A 111 16.60 -3.52 14.20
CA ILE A 111 15.30 -2.86 14.33
C ILE A 111 15.18 -1.74 13.29
N ASN A 112 16.20 -0.90 13.13
CA ASN A 112 16.18 0.16 12.12
C ASN A 112 16.11 -0.38 10.69
N LYS A 113 16.75 -1.54 10.38
CA LYS A 113 16.63 -2.20 9.08
C LYS A 113 15.22 -2.74 8.83
N ILE A 114 14.56 -3.23 9.88
CA ILE A 114 13.18 -3.71 9.81
C ILE A 114 12.22 -2.56 9.50
N ILE A 115 12.44 -1.42 10.13
CA ILE A 115 11.63 -0.20 9.99
C ILE A 115 11.88 0.51 8.64
N ASP A 116 13.04 0.31 8.01
CA ASP A 116 13.42 1.04 6.79
C ASP A 116 12.48 0.72 5.61
N GLU A 117 11.62 1.67 5.30
CA GLU A 117 10.60 1.61 4.25
C GLU A 117 11.18 1.51 2.84
N ARG A 118 12.42 1.99 2.63
CA ARG A 118 13.07 1.96 1.31
C ARG A 118 13.26 0.54 0.80
N ASN A 119 13.24 -0.45 1.70
CA ASN A 119 13.29 -1.86 1.30
C ASN A 119 12.06 -2.28 0.48
N ASP A 120 10.91 -1.69 0.72
CA ASP A 120 9.66 -2.05 0.06
C ASP A 120 9.56 -1.42 -1.35
N LEU A 121 10.31 -0.35 -1.59
CA LEU A 121 10.33 0.38 -2.86
C LEU A 121 11.34 -0.19 -3.87
N LYS A 122 12.23 -1.09 -3.48
CA LYS A 122 13.30 -1.64 -4.34
C LYS A 122 12.81 -2.30 -5.62
N LYS A 123 11.59 -2.83 -5.63
CA LYS A 123 11.01 -3.50 -6.80
C LYS A 123 10.35 -2.54 -7.79
N ILE A 124 10.14 -1.28 -7.44
CA ILE A 124 9.44 -0.31 -8.29
C ILE A 124 10.22 -0.10 -9.59
N ASP A 125 11.51 0.19 -9.51
CA ASP A 125 12.35 0.40 -10.69
C ASP A 125 12.37 -0.83 -11.60
N TRP A 126 12.40 -2.03 -11.01
CA TRP A 126 12.33 -3.27 -11.78
C TRP A 126 10.98 -3.42 -12.49
N ILE A 127 9.87 -3.10 -11.83
CA ILE A 127 8.52 -3.15 -12.42
C ILE A 127 8.44 -2.18 -13.60
N TYR A 128 8.87 -0.93 -13.42
CA TYR A 128 8.87 0.06 -14.49
C TYR A 128 9.70 -0.37 -15.69
N LYS A 129 10.91 -0.88 -15.48
CA LYS A 129 11.80 -1.32 -16.56
C LYS A 129 11.31 -2.55 -17.32
N ASN A 130 10.61 -3.47 -16.65
CA ASN A 130 10.31 -4.80 -17.22
C ASN A 130 8.83 -5.03 -17.54
N LYS A 131 7.92 -4.24 -16.97
CA LYS A 131 6.47 -4.47 -17.10
C LYS A 131 5.72 -3.31 -17.72
N ILE A 132 6.28 -2.11 -17.66
CA ILE A 132 5.68 -0.89 -18.23
C ILE A 132 6.60 -0.47 -19.39
N LYS A 133 6.15 -0.74 -20.61
CA LYS A 133 6.79 -0.30 -21.86
C LYS A 133 6.01 0.84 -22.45
#